data_5879d8de5526a3b2ca250616ad31e46f
#
_entry.id   5879d8de5526a3b2ca250616ad31e46f
#
_cell.length_a   1.000
_cell.length_b   1.000
_cell.length_c   1.000
_cell.angle_alpha   90.00
_cell.angle_beta   90.00
_cell.angle_gamma   90.00
#
_symmetry.space_group_name_H-M   'P 1'
#
loop_
_entity.id
_entity.type
_entity.pdbx_description
1 polymer ?
#
loop_
_entity_poly.entity_id
_entity_poly.type
_entity_poly.pdbx_seq_one_letter_code
_entity_poly.pdbx_strand_id
1 'polypeptide(L)'
;MAGNGGGARPGDGKGGGIPDGLLIGLLAFLLGVTLMAWTATGFAGLLAHGAWPDGVTLAETPLALRRLLAAPHDLPAAWPTTPPDELSGYGLFWGLLIGELMVFVVLTVFVMGVVTRWRAVRADRRAERTERLALLEQARREERARRRIQQGKGRARGRRSKNEEYAYEAALPAPEPAPDAGHRAAPVPAEPLTETAPVAVVEPETQPLPATTVPVPAATAPTVPSPRTPLVLYGPAATRRATAVEAIREAEGPVLVVTSDPSLWAETKDARAKLGPVLVYDPGHLCDTPDRLHWAPTNGCEQADRAADRATALLAPVRPQARVDAATADTAETLLRCWLHAAAVDGRPFRQVHRWAMGGNAHEAVRLLRTHPKAAPGLAGLLESALTGHSERREMAQELTIRAFGALSSVHVRDACTPNRADALALDSFANEGGSLYVVGESIETPRSGPGAMPLLTALASDVVEHGRRMAARSSDGRLDPPMTLVLDDVAAVAPLPRLPDLLRSGQTQGLATIALLRSPEQARSQWTQQLRTASTL
;
A
#
# COMPACT_ATOMS: atom_id res chain seq x y z
N MET A 1 -41.39 -29.99 49.66
CA MET A 1 -40.33 -31.00 49.80
C MET A 1 -39.45 -30.83 48.57
N ALA A 2 -38.36 -30.09 48.67
CA ALA A 2 -36.98 -30.56 48.85
C ALA A 2 -36.50 -31.17 47.52
N GLY A 3 -35.48 -30.76 46.88
CA GLY A 3 -34.16 -30.36 47.33
C GLY A 3 -33.32 -29.73 46.23
N ASN A 4 -32.54 -28.90 46.76
CA ASN A 4 -31.48 -28.10 46.18
C ASN A 4 -30.25 -28.98 45.90
N GLY A 5 -29.64 -28.88 44.73
CA GLY A 5 -28.40 -29.56 44.36
C GLY A 5 -27.43 -28.58 43.75
N GLY A 6 -26.66 -27.84 44.55
CA GLY A 6 -25.58 -26.98 44.14
C GLY A 6 -24.38 -27.78 43.66
N GLY A 7 -23.98 -27.58 42.42
CA GLY A 7 -22.72 -28.05 41.86
C GLY A 7 -21.59 -27.06 42.13
N ALA A 8 -20.69 -27.43 43.05
CA ALA A 8 -19.48 -26.71 43.39
C ALA A 8 -18.52 -26.64 42.16
N ARG A 9 -18.05 -25.45 41.83
CA ARG A 9 -16.91 -25.23 40.95
C ARG A 9 -15.62 -25.61 41.69
N PRO A 10 -14.69 -26.34 41.06
CA PRO A 10 -13.37 -26.52 41.63
C PRO A 10 -12.61 -25.19 41.61
N GLY A 11 -12.12 -24.77 42.76
CA GLY A 11 -11.32 -23.58 42.92
C GLY A 11 -9.96 -23.74 42.23
N ASP A 12 -9.57 -22.69 41.54
CA ASP A 12 -8.20 -22.46 41.07
C ASP A 12 -7.27 -22.30 42.28
N GLY A 13 -6.56 -23.36 42.59
CA GLY A 13 -5.44 -23.34 43.52
C GLY A 13 -4.27 -22.59 42.86
N LYS A 14 -4.08 -21.32 43.22
CA LYS A 14 -2.82 -20.60 42.99
C LYS A 14 -1.73 -21.23 43.86
N GLY A 15 -1.10 -22.29 43.36
CA GLY A 15 0.19 -22.74 43.86
C GLY A 15 1.25 -21.71 43.42
N GLY A 16 1.82 -21.00 44.40
CA GLY A 16 2.98 -20.12 44.19
C GLY A 16 4.25 -20.93 43.90
N GLY A 17 4.33 -21.55 42.72
CA GLY A 17 5.54 -22.16 42.17
C GLY A 17 6.28 -21.14 41.34
N ILE A 18 7.62 -21.14 41.45
CA ILE A 18 8.51 -20.36 40.57
C ILE A 18 8.17 -20.73 39.12
N PRO A 19 7.91 -19.77 38.21
CA PRO A 19 7.57 -20.08 36.82
C PRO A 19 8.68 -20.93 36.19
N ASP A 20 8.34 -22.08 35.62
CA ASP A 20 9.31 -23.00 34.96
C ASP A 20 10.24 -22.30 33.98
N GLY A 21 9.76 -21.26 33.33
CA GLY A 21 10.57 -20.41 32.42
C GLY A 21 11.71 -19.67 33.11
N LEU A 22 11.55 -19.31 34.41
CA LEU A 22 12.58 -18.62 35.19
C LEU A 22 13.67 -19.59 35.62
N LEU A 23 13.30 -20.83 36.00
CA LEU A 23 14.24 -21.90 36.35
C LEU A 23 15.08 -22.31 35.11
N ILE A 24 14.44 -22.49 33.95
CA ILE A 24 15.12 -22.82 32.69
C ILE A 24 16.05 -21.67 32.29
N GLY A 25 15.61 -20.40 32.42
CA GLY A 25 16.42 -19.22 32.12
C GLY A 25 17.66 -19.11 33.03
N LEU A 26 17.50 -19.37 34.34
CA LEU A 26 18.60 -19.36 35.29
C LEU A 26 19.60 -20.49 35.00
N LEU A 27 19.12 -21.69 34.71
CA LEU A 27 19.96 -22.83 34.35
C LEU A 27 20.76 -22.56 33.06
N ALA A 28 20.11 -22.01 32.03
CA ALA A 28 20.75 -21.62 30.78
C ALA A 28 21.80 -20.51 30.99
N PHE A 29 21.52 -19.53 31.86
CA PHE A 29 22.47 -18.48 32.22
C PHE A 29 23.69 -19.05 32.93
N LEU A 30 23.54 -19.91 33.93
CA LEU A 30 24.64 -20.54 34.64
C LEU A 30 25.51 -21.41 33.71
N LEU A 31 24.85 -22.16 32.82
CA LEU A 31 25.54 -22.96 31.80
C LEU A 31 26.33 -22.05 30.84
N GLY A 32 25.75 -20.92 30.40
CA GLY A 32 26.41 -19.94 29.54
C GLY A 32 27.66 -19.32 30.19
N VAL A 33 27.55 -18.91 31.45
CA VAL A 33 28.72 -18.36 32.20
C VAL A 33 29.82 -19.41 32.38
N THR A 34 29.42 -20.66 32.66
CA THR A 34 30.39 -21.77 32.78
C THR A 34 31.11 -22.03 31.46
N LEU A 35 30.36 -22.06 30.34
CA LEU A 35 30.94 -22.25 29.00
C LEU A 35 31.91 -21.11 28.65
N MET A 36 31.54 -19.83 28.93
CA MET A 36 32.40 -18.69 28.69
C MET A 36 33.70 -18.77 29.49
N ALA A 37 33.64 -19.11 30.80
CA ALA A 37 34.85 -19.24 31.61
C ALA A 37 35.76 -20.38 31.09
N TRP A 38 35.19 -21.48 30.61
CA TRP A 38 35.93 -22.59 30.02
C TRP A 38 36.60 -22.18 28.70
N THR A 39 35.86 -21.53 27.77
CA THR A 39 36.38 -21.08 26.48
C THR A 39 37.45 -19.98 26.69
N ALA A 40 37.20 -19.03 27.55
CA ALA A 40 38.17 -17.96 27.86
C ALA A 40 39.50 -18.52 28.41
N THR A 41 39.44 -19.53 29.32
CA THR A 41 40.65 -20.20 29.82
C THR A 41 41.38 -20.95 28.73
N GLY A 42 40.65 -21.72 27.88
CA GLY A 42 41.25 -22.48 26.79
C GLY A 42 41.88 -21.60 25.72
N PHE A 43 41.17 -20.56 25.28
CA PHE A 43 41.72 -19.60 24.30
C PHE A 43 42.87 -18.77 24.86
N ALA A 44 42.83 -18.43 26.15
CA ALA A 44 43.90 -17.72 26.77
C ALA A 44 45.21 -18.56 26.81
N GLY A 45 45.09 -19.86 27.14
CA GLY A 45 46.22 -20.79 27.08
C GLY A 45 46.73 -20.98 25.65
N LEU A 46 45.82 -21.18 24.70
CA LEU A 46 46.17 -21.32 23.28
C LEU A 46 46.92 -20.08 22.72
N LEU A 47 46.50 -18.89 23.09
CA LEU A 47 47.17 -17.64 22.66
C LEU A 47 48.48 -17.39 23.36
N ALA A 48 48.64 -17.84 24.63
CA ALA A 48 49.88 -17.65 25.40
C ALA A 48 50.94 -18.68 25.05
N HIS A 49 50.55 -19.93 24.83
CA HIS A 49 51.50 -21.07 24.75
C HIS A 49 51.33 -21.89 23.45
N GLY A 50 50.34 -21.59 22.57
CA GLY A 50 50.15 -22.25 21.30
C GLY A 50 49.44 -23.59 21.39
N ALA A 51 49.01 -24.03 22.57
CA ALA A 51 48.27 -25.28 22.81
C ALA A 51 47.11 -25.05 23.79
N TRP A 52 46.13 -25.92 23.73
CA TRP A 52 45.02 -25.93 24.70
C TRP A 52 45.52 -26.52 26.01
N PRO A 53 45.31 -25.85 27.17
CA PRO A 53 45.85 -26.34 28.45
C PRO A 53 45.25 -27.72 28.82
N ASP A 54 46.11 -28.63 29.22
CA ASP A 54 45.70 -29.96 29.69
C ASP A 54 45.02 -29.86 31.07
N GLY A 55 43.90 -30.59 31.25
CA GLY A 55 43.16 -30.59 32.52
C GLY A 55 42.07 -29.52 32.65
N VAL A 56 41.92 -28.57 31.69
CA VAL A 56 40.81 -27.58 31.68
C VAL A 56 39.55 -28.27 31.13
N THR A 57 38.72 -28.79 32.03
CA THR A 57 37.47 -29.50 31.66
C THR A 57 36.25 -28.68 32.02
N LEU A 58 35.16 -28.83 31.19
CA LEU A 58 33.89 -28.12 31.44
C LEU A 58 33.26 -28.52 32.79
N ALA A 59 33.50 -29.76 33.25
CA ALA A 59 32.94 -30.26 34.51
C ALA A 59 33.56 -29.59 35.75
N GLU A 60 34.83 -29.16 35.69
CA GLU A 60 35.51 -28.49 36.79
C GLU A 60 35.33 -26.97 36.77
N THR A 61 34.87 -26.41 35.64
CA THR A 61 34.73 -24.96 35.44
C THR A 61 33.80 -24.29 36.45
N PRO A 62 32.68 -24.84 36.91
CA PRO A 62 31.85 -24.20 37.96
C PRO A 62 32.62 -24.00 39.26
N LEU A 63 33.48 -24.96 39.61
CA LEU A 63 34.33 -24.88 40.82
C LEU A 63 35.47 -23.88 40.66
N ALA A 64 36.07 -23.89 39.47
CA ALA A 64 37.11 -22.91 39.08
C ALA A 64 36.57 -21.47 39.09
N LEU A 65 35.36 -21.26 38.56
CA LEU A 65 34.67 -19.96 38.58
C LEU A 65 34.41 -19.47 40.02
N ARG A 66 33.97 -20.35 40.93
CA ARG A 66 33.82 -20.02 42.34
C ARG A 66 35.15 -19.59 42.98
N ARG A 67 36.28 -20.26 42.65
CA ARG A 67 37.62 -19.94 43.16
C ARG A 67 38.12 -18.61 42.58
N LEU A 68 37.88 -18.34 41.28
CA LEU A 68 38.21 -17.06 40.62
C LEU A 68 37.45 -15.87 41.23
N LEU A 69 36.21 -16.08 41.66
CA LEU A 69 35.45 -15.04 42.37
C LEU A 69 36.03 -14.71 43.75
N ALA A 70 36.65 -15.71 44.41
CA ALA A 70 37.31 -15.51 45.69
C ALA A 70 38.75 -14.92 45.55
N ALA A 71 39.49 -15.32 44.52
CA ALA A 71 40.85 -14.86 44.22
C ALA A 71 41.04 -14.57 42.73
N PRO A 72 40.63 -13.37 42.22
CA PRO A 72 40.61 -13.06 40.80
C PRO A 72 41.96 -13.05 40.08
N HIS A 73 43.05 -12.95 40.83
CA HIS A 73 44.41 -12.88 40.28
C HIS A 73 45.14 -14.20 40.25
N ASP A 74 44.57 -15.27 40.84
CA ASP A 74 45.26 -16.55 41.01
C ASP A 74 44.56 -17.63 40.13
N LEU A 75 44.93 -17.66 38.82
CA LEU A 75 44.46 -18.67 37.88
C LEU A 75 44.92 -20.10 38.24
N PRO A 76 46.20 -20.31 38.69
CA PRO A 76 46.64 -21.65 39.10
C PRO A 76 45.84 -22.24 40.26
N ALA A 77 45.42 -21.43 41.23
CA ALA A 77 44.55 -21.88 42.30
C ALA A 77 43.12 -22.24 41.82
N ALA A 78 42.66 -21.62 40.76
CA ALA A 78 41.39 -21.94 40.17
C ALA A 78 41.36 -23.30 39.45
N TRP A 79 42.48 -23.65 38.79
CA TRP A 79 42.66 -24.88 38.00
C TRP A 79 43.79 -25.75 38.55
N PRO A 80 43.64 -26.41 39.71
CA PRO A 80 44.72 -27.14 40.40
C PRO A 80 45.17 -28.40 39.65
N THR A 81 44.35 -28.89 38.66
CA THR A 81 44.68 -30.05 37.83
C THR A 81 45.51 -29.68 36.60
N THR A 82 45.68 -28.37 36.31
CA THR A 82 46.42 -27.88 35.14
C THR A 82 47.79 -27.39 35.55
N PRO A 83 48.87 -27.73 34.85
CA PRO A 83 50.19 -27.21 35.11
C PRO A 83 50.21 -25.67 35.02
N PRO A 84 50.83 -24.95 36.00
CA PRO A 84 50.86 -23.49 36.00
C PRO A 84 51.50 -22.90 34.75
N ASP A 85 52.39 -23.61 34.11
CA ASP A 85 53.15 -23.21 32.91
C ASP A 85 52.28 -23.21 31.64
N GLU A 86 51.14 -23.88 31.65
CA GLU A 86 50.18 -23.93 30.55
C GLU A 86 49.06 -22.89 30.67
N LEU A 87 48.89 -22.31 31.86
CA LEU A 87 47.90 -21.27 32.12
C LEU A 87 48.41 -19.88 31.71
N SER A 88 47.58 -19.11 31.07
CA SER A 88 47.91 -17.73 30.69
C SER A 88 47.95 -16.79 31.89
N GLY A 89 48.52 -15.60 31.72
CA GLY A 89 48.45 -14.53 32.70
C GLY A 89 47.00 -14.04 32.90
N TYR A 90 46.68 -13.61 34.13
CA TYR A 90 45.35 -13.15 34.52
C TYR A 90 44.78 -12.05 33.59
N GLY A 91 45.62 -11.17 33.07
CA GLY A 91 45.24 -10.08 32.17
C GLY A 91 44.68 -10.59 30.83
N LEU A 92 45.29 -11.63 30.26
CA LEU A 92 44.86 -12.22 29.00
C LEU A 92 43.51 -12.98 29.20
N PHE A 93 43.39 -13.73 30.29
CA PHE A 93 42.16 -14.43 30.67
C PHE A 93 40.98 -13.46 30.83
N TRP A 94 41.12 -12.41 31.64
CA TRP A 94 40.08 -11.42 31.87
C TRP A 94 39.73 -10.61 30.62
N GLY A 95 40.76 -10.29 29.79
CA GLY A 95 40.57 -9.61 28.52
C GLY A 95 39.70 -10.43 27.56
N LEU A 96 39.97 -11.72 27.45
CA LEU A 96 39.17 -12.64 26.62
C LEU A 96 37.74 -12.85 27.19
N LEU A 97 37.63 -13.04 28.50
CA LEU A 97 36.33 -13.22 29.14
C LEU A 97 35.41 -12.00 28.95
N ILE A 98 35.95 -10.78 29.07
CA ILE A 98 35.23 -9.54 28.82
C ILE A 98 34.86 -9.42 27.33
N GLY A 99 35.76 -9.78 26.43
CA GLY A 99 35.52 -9.79 24.99
C GLY A 99 34.38 -10.77 24.61
N GLU A 100 34.41 -12.00 25.12
CA GLU A 100 33.37 -12.99 24.94
C GLU A 100 32.01 -12.52 25.52
N LEU A 101 32.04 -11.89 26.71
CA LEU A 101 30.83 -11.34 27.31
C LEU A 101 30.21 -10.25 26.45
N MET A 102 31.00 -9.36 25.88
CA MET A 102 30.53 -8.31 24.96
C MET A 102 29.90 -8.91 23.70
N VAL A 103 30.53 -9.90 23.08
CA VAL A 103 29.97 -10.62 21.94
C VAL A 103 28.67 -11.33 22.31
N PHE A 104 28.63 -11.97 23.48
CA PHE A 104 27.43 -12.63 23.96
C PHE A 104 26.25 -11.67 24.20
N VAL A 105 26.52 -10.49 24.78
CA VAL A 105 25.49 -9.45 24.98
C VAL A 105 24.95 -8.96 23.64
N VAL A 106 25.82 -8.65 22.68
CA VAL A 106 25.40 -8.21 21.34
C VAL A 106 24.56 -9.30 20.65
N LEU A 107 25.01 -10.55 20.71
CA LEU A 107 24.28 -11.68 20.12
C LEU A 107 22.91 -11.88 20.80
N THR A 108 22.84 -11.75 22.12
CA THR A 108 21.58 -11.87 22.88
C THR A 108 20.58 -10.78 22.49
N VAL A 109 21.02 -9.52 22.37
CA VAL A 109 20.19 -8.40 21.92
C VAL A 109 19.70 -8.64 20.48
N PHE A 110 20.59 -9.11 19.61
CA PHE A 110 20.24 -9.45 18.23
C PHE A 110 19.19 -10.56 18.15
N VAL A 111 19.43 -11.68 18.84
CA VAL A 111 18.49 -12.82 18.88
C VAL A 111 17.14 -12.41 19.47
N MET A 112 17.15 -11.61 20.54
CA MET A 112 15.92 -11.10 21.15
C MET A 112 15.14 -10.20 20.19
N GLY A 113 15.83 -9.35 19.42
CA GLY A 113 15.24 -8.54 18.35
C GLY A 113 14.61 -9.38 17.23
N VAL A 114 15.29 -10.43 16.80
CA VAL A 114 14.75 -11.37 15.78
C VAL A 114 13.54 -12.14 16.31
N VAL A 115 13.62 -12.65 17.54
CA VAL A 115 12.52 -13.43 18.16
C VAL A 115 11.27 -12.57 18.41
N THR A 116 11.44 -11.32 18.84
CA THR A 116 10.30 -10.40 19.04
C THR A 116 9.62 -10.07 17.71
N ARG A 117 10.38 -9.79 16.65
CA ARG A 117 9.84 -9.61 15.29
C ARG A 117 9.11 -10.86 14.79
N TRP A 118 9.68 -12.03 14.97
CA TRP A 118 9.08 -13.28 14.54
C TRP A 118 7.78 -13.61 15.30
N ARG A 119 7.73 -13.28 16.63
CA ARG A 119 6.51 -13.42 17.44
C ARG A 119 5.43 -12.44 17.02
N ALA A 120 5.77 -11.18 16.70
CA ALA A 120 4.83 -10.17 16.20
C ALA A 120 4.20 -10.63 14.88
N VAL A 121 5.02 -11.02 13.89
CA VAL A 121 4.53 -11.52 12.59
C VAL A 121 3.66 -12.77 12.72
N ARG A 122 3.96 -13.65 13.69
CA ARG A 122 3.10 -14.82 13.96
C ARG A 122 1.79 -14.46 14.64
N ALA A 123 1.78 -13.44 15.51
CA ALA A 123 0.57 -12.95 16.15
C ALA A 123 -0.37 -12.32 15.13
N ASP A 124 0.15 -11.48 14.23
CA ASP A 124 -0.61 -10.85 13.16
C ASP A 124 -1.24 -11.89 12.21
N ARG A 125 -0.45 -12.89 11.78
CA ARG A 125 -0.98 -13.98 10.94
C ARG A 125 -2.06 -14.83 11.63
N ARG A 126 -2.03 -14.92 12.96
CA ARG A 126 -3.09 -15.62 13.72
C ARG A 126 -4.34 -14.74 13.82
N ALA A 127 -4.19 -13.43 14.06
CA ALA A 127 -5.29 -12.48 14.09
C ALA A 127 -6.01 -12.43 12.73
N GLU A 128 -5.27 -12.31 11.62
CA GLU A 128 -5.84 -12.34 10.26
C GLU A 128 -6.61 -13.65 9.97
N ARG A 129 -6.09 -14.80 10.42
CA ARG A 129 -6.79 -16.09 10.23
C ARG A 129 -8.11 -16.17 11.02
N THR A 130 -8.11 -15.67 12.26
CA THR A 130 -9.33 -15.66 13.09
C THR A 130 -10.37 -14.71 12.54
N GLU A 131 -9.97 -13.53 12.07
CA GLU A 131 -10.84 -12.56 11.44
C GLU A 131 -11.44 -13.09 10.13
N ARG A 132 -10.60 -13.70 9.28
CA ARG A 132 -11.05 -14.34 8.03
C ARG A 132 -12.04 -15.47 8.27
N LEU A 133 -11.83 -16.29 9.30
CA LEU A 133 -12.78 -17.33 9.68
C LEU A 133 -14.11 -16.75 10.19
N ALA A 134 -14.05 -15.67 10.96
CA ALA A 134 -15.26 -14.97 11.44
C ALA A 134 -16.06 -14.37 10.28
N LEU A 135 -15.41 -13.75 9.30
CA LEU A 135 -16.05 -13.21 8.08
C LEU A 135 -16.69 -14.33 7.24
N LEU A 136 -16.01 -15.47 7.08
CA LEU A 136 -16.58 -16.62 6.36
C LEU A 136 -17.79 -17.22 7.08
N GLU A 137 -17.78 -17.24 8.40
CA GLU A 137 -18.94 -17.66 9.19
C GLU A 137 -20.12 -16.68 9.08
N GLN A 138 -19.86 -15.38 9.08
CA GLN A 138 -20.87 -14.35 8.86
C GLN A 138 -21.50 -14.50 7.47
N ALA A 139 -20.70 -14.61 6.42
CA ALA A 139 -21.19 -14.82 5.05
C ALA A 139 -22.06 -16.08 4.92
N ARG A 140 -21.64 -17.20 5.57
CA ARG A 140 -22.45 -18.43 5.62
C ARG A 140 -23.77 -18.26 6.37
N ARG A 141 -23.80 -17.48 7.46
CA ARG A 141 -25.03 -17.17 8.18
C ARG A 141 -25.99 -16.32 7.36
N GLU A 142 -25.49 -15.32 6.65
CA GLU A 142 -26.27 -14.49 5.74
C GLU A 142 -26.83 -15.29 4.57
N GLU A 143 -26.03 -16.16 3.96
CA GLU A 143 -26.51 -17.04 2.87
C GLU A 143 -27.61 -17.99 3.35
N ARG A 144 -27.47 -18.58 4.55
CA ARG A 144 -28.52 -19.40 5.15
C ARG A 144 -29.78 -18.59 5.45
N ALA A 145 -29.66 -17.35 5.90
CA ALA A 145 -30.79 -16.47 6.14
C ALA A 145 -31.50 -16.11 4.82
N ARG A 146 -30.77 -15.78 3.76
CA ARG A 146 -31.31 -15.53 2.42
C ARG A 146 -32.05 -16.74 1.86
N ARG A 147 -31.48 -17.94 1.98
CA ARG A 147 -32.14 -19.20 1.57
C ARG A 147 -33.44 -19.46 2.34
N ARG A 148 -33.51 -19.19 3.67
CA ARG A 148 -34.72 -19.30 4.47
C ARG A 148 -35.80 -18.32 4.03
N ILE A 149 -35.43 -17.06 3.73
CA ILE A 149 -36.38 -16.04 3.21
C ILE A 149 -36.92 -16.45 1.86
N GLN A 150 -36.08 -16.96 0.95
CA GLN A 150 -36.55 -17.45 -0.38
C GLN A 150 -37.48 -18.66 -0.27
N GLN A 151 -37.16 -19.62 0.62
CA GLN A 151 -38.03 -20.76 0.88
C GLN A 151 -39.36 -20.34 1.53
N GLY A 152 -39.35 -19.34 2.42
CA GLY A 152 -40.56 -18.76 3.01
C GLY A 152 -41.44 -18.07 1.96
N LYS A 153 -40.85 -17.31 1.05
CA LYS A 153 -41.56 -16.66 -0.06
C LYS A 153 -42.14 -17.69 -1.05
N GLY A 154 -41.40 -18.78 -1.34
CA GLY A 154 -41.93 -19.88 -2.19
C GLY A 154 -43.15 -20.59 -1.55
N ARG A 155 -43.10 -20.86 -0.24
CA ARG A 155 -44.25 -21.45 0.49
C ARG A 155 -45.43 -20.51 0.60
N ALA A 156 -45.21 -19.21 0.78
CA ALA A 156 -46.28 -18.21 0.82
C ALA A 156 -46.97 -18.07 -0.55
N ARG A 157 -46.19 -18.10 -1.65
CA ARG A 157 -46.72 -18.03 -3.03
C ARG A 157 -47.50 -19.30 -3.42
N GLY A 158 -47.02 -20.48 -3.01
CA GLY A 158 -47.74 -21.75 -3.19
C GLY A 158 -49.06 -21.84 -2.38
N ARG A 159 -49.10 -21.23 -1.19
CA ARG A 159 -50.33 -21.14 -0.39
C ARG A 159 -51.36 -20.17 -1.01
N ARG A 160 -50.89 -19.06 -1.57
CA ARG A 160 -51.73 -18.07 -2.22
C ARG A 160 -52.33 -18.63 -3.53
N SER A 161 -51.55 -19.33 -4.34
CA SER A 161 -52.00 -20.02 -5.55
C SER A 161 -53.05 -21.10 -5.23
N LYS A 162 -52.87 -21.92 -4.19
CA LYS A 162 -53.88 -22.90 -3.78
C LYS A 162 -55.16 -22.25 -3.24
N ASN A 163 -55.07 -21.15 -2.51
CA ASN A 163 -56.24 -20.43 -2.05
C ASN A 163 -56.99 -19.72 -3.18
N GLU A 164 -56.31 -19.25 -4.20
CA GLU A 164 -56.92 -18.66 -5.42
C GLU A 164 -57.58 -19.74 -6.30
N GLU A 165 -57.00 -20.96 -6.34
CA GLU A 165 -57.58 -22.11 -7.04
C GLU A 165 -58.87 -22.61 -6.37
N TYR A 166 -58.91 -22.69 -5.02
CA TYR A 166 -60.12 -23.01 -4.26
C TYR A 166 -61.18 -21.90 -4.33
N ALA A 167 -60.81 -20.63 -4.45
CA ALA A 167 -61.74 -19.52 -4.60
C ALA A 167 -62.36 -19.46 -6.00
N TYR A 168 -61.60 -19.88 -7.02
CA TYR A 168 -62.10 -19.96 -8.39
C TYR A 168 -63.08 -21.14 -8.60
N GLU A 169 -62.82 -22.28 -7.94
CA GLU A 169 -63.72 -23.47 -8.01
C GLU A 169 -65.00 -23.28 -7.22
N ALA A 170 -65.04 -22.39 -6.23
CA ALA A 170 -66.23 -22.04 -5.46
C ALA A 170 -67.10 -20.94 -6.10
N ALA A 171 -66.63 -20.30 -7.18
CA ALA A 171 -67.30 -19.17 -7.84
C ALA A 171 -67.90 -19.51 -9.20
N LEU A 172 -68.09 -20.81 -9.55
CA LEU A 172 -68.79 -21.22 -10.79
C LEU A 172 -70.29 -21.22 -10.55
N PRO A 173 -71.05 -20.33 -11.19
CA PRO A 173 -72.50 -20.41 -11.18
C PRO A 173 -72.97 -21.48 -12.16
N ALA A 174 -74.06 -22.19 -11.76
CA ALA A 174 -74.78 -23.22 -12.54
C ALA A 174 -75.37 -22.64 -13.85
N PRO A 175 -75.48 -23.43 -14.89
CA PRO A 175 -75.91 -22.98 -16.20
C PRO A 175 -77.42 -22.71 -16.26
N GLU A 176 -77.85 -21.53 -16.71
CA GLU A 176 -79.20 -21.25 -17.18
C GLU A 176 -79.22 -20.97 -18.68
N PRO A 177 -80.33 -21.27 -19.36
CA PRO A 177 -80.38 -21.43 -20.80
C PRO A 177 -80.63 -20.13 -21.57
N ALA A 178 -80.13 -20.11 -22.80
CA ALA A 178 -80.37 -19.05 -23.78
C ALA A 178 -81.84 -18.82 -24.11
N PRO A 179 -82.22 -17.59 -24.51
CA PRO A 179 -82.46 -17.39 -25.94
C PRO A 179 -82.12 -16.01 -26.54
N ASP A 180 -81.72 -16.12 -27.75
CA ASP A 180 -82.07 -15.35 -28.94
C ASP A 180 -81.88 -13.82 -29.09
N ALA A 181 -81.12 -13.56 -30.10
CA ALA A 181 -81.22 -12.59 -31.19
C ALA A 181 -81.47 -11.08 -30.93
N GLY A 182 -80.56 -10.33 -31.46
CA GLY A 182 -81.04 -9.14 -32.12
C GLY A 182 -80.27 -7.84 -31.99
N HIS A 183 -79.51 -7.55 -33.01
CA HIS A 183 -79.34 -6.23 -33.64
C HIS A 183 -78.33 -5.15 -33.11
N ARG A 184 -77.33 -4.96 -33.94
CA ARG A 184 -76.86 -3.71 -34.59
C ARG A 184 -76.17 -2.63 -33.81
N ALA A 185 -74.92 -2.48 -34.22
CA ALA A 185 -74.26 -1.33 -34.87
C ALA A 185 -74.12 0.01 -34.11
N ALA A 186 -72.85 0.30 -33.84
CA ALA A 186 -71.98 1.51 -34.06
C ALA A 186 -72.65 2.92 -34.07
N PRO A 187 -71.88 4.04 -33.99
CA PRO A 187 -70.44 4.27 -33.91
C PRO A 187 -70.04 5.40 -32.95
N VAL A 188 -68.71 5.60 -32.90
CA VAL A 188 -67.92 6.73 -32.38
C VAL A 188 -68.39 8.11 -32.88
N PRO A 189 -68.23 9.22 -32.15
CA PRO A 189 -67.25 10.20 -32.65
C PRO A 189 -66.34 10.87 -31.63
N ALA A 190 -65.31 11.39 -32.24
CA ALA A 190 -64.11 12.11 -31.73
C ALA A 190 -64.42 13.55 -31.32
N GLU A 191 -63.51 14.06 -30.46
CA GLU A 191 -62.90 15.41 -30.34
C GLU A 191 -63.76 16.69 -30.50
N PRO A 192 -63.36 17.84 -29.94
CA PRO A 192 -62.11 18.54 -30.25
C PRO A 192 -61.44 19.39 -29.15
N LEU A 193 -60.19 19.71 -29.43
CA LEU A 193 -59.32 20.77 -28.95
C LEU A 193 -59.95 22.14 -28.80
N THR A 194 -59.54 22.91 -27.78
CA THR A 194 -59.50 24.40 -27.89
C THR A 194 -58.28 24.97 -27.17
N GLU A 195 -57.51 25.61 -27.94
CA GLU A 195 -56.40 26.54 -27.77
C GLU A 195 -56.89 27.84 -27.16
N THR A 196 -56.10 28.43 -26.26
CA THR A 196 -55.98 29.91 -26.20
C THR A 196 -54.71 30.33 -25.43
N ALA A 197 -53.80 31.00 -26.12
CA ALA A 197 -52.76 31.89 -25.64
C ALA A 197 -53.30 33.33 -25.56
N PRO A 198 -52.45 34.33 -25.35
CA PRO A 198 -51.61 34.73 -24.19
C PRO A 198 -52.04 36.13 -23.67
N VAL A 199 -51.56 36.58 -22.52
CA VAL A 199 -51.60 38.02 -22.13
C VAL A 199 -50.24 38.48 -21.67
N ALA A 200 -49.86 39.59 -22.28
CA ALA A 200 -48.59 40.29 -22.17
C ALA A 200 -48.59 41.34 -21.06
N VAL A 201 -47.37 41.63 -20.55
CA VAL A 201 -46.76 42.92 -20.21
C VAL A 201 -47.42 43.78 -19.12
N VAL A 202 -46.61 44.17 -18.12
CA VAL A 202 -46.28 45.57 -17.78
C VAL A 202 -45.01 45.59 -16.87
N GLU A 203 -43.95 46.21 -17.36
CA GLU A 203 -42.89 46.82 -16.52
C GLU A 203 -43.41 48.14 -15.92
N PRO A 204 -42.80 48.60 -14.82
CA PRO A 204 -42.50 50.03 -14.69
C PRO A 204 -41.02 50.31 -14.40
N GLU A 205 -40.47 51.14 -15.24
CA GLU A 205 -39.28 51.96 -15.00
C GLU A 205 -39.36 52.75 -13.71
N THR A 206 -38.22 52.83 -12.99
CA THR A 206 -37.95 53.90 -12.05
C THR A 206 -36.47 54.30 -12.08
N GLN A 207 -36.21 55.55 -12.40
CA GLN A 207 -34.93 56.23 -12.54
C GLN A 207 -34.19 56.43 -11.20
N PRO A 208 -32.85 56.71 -11.25
CA PRO A 208 -31.96 56.66 -10.09
C PRO A 208 -31.81 58.00 -9.39
N LEU A 209 -31.55 57.98 -8.08
CA LEU A 209 -31.06 59.13 -7.28
C LEU A 209 -29.61 58.81 -6.79
N PRO A 210 -28.75 59.83 -6.65
CA PRO A 210 -27.33 59.71 -6.52
C PRO A 210 -26.89 59.28 -5.10
N ALA A 211 -26.07 58.22 -5.02
CA ALA A 211 -25.45 57.79 -3.78
C ALA A 211 -24.07 58.41 -3.60
N THR A 212 -23.90 59.06 -2.47
CA THR A 212 -22.64 59.58 -1.95
C THR A 212 -21.68 58.42 -1.63
N THR A 213 -20.56 58.39 -2.33
CA THR A 213 -19.47 57.41 -2.14
C THR A 213 -18.67 57.74 -0.88
N VAL A 214 -18.72 56.86 0.11
CA VAL A 214 -17.71 56.74 1.17
C VAL A 214 -16.75 55.63 0.75
N PRO A 215 -15.42 55.81 0.70
CA PRO A 215 -14.50 54.75 0.34
C PRO A 215 -14.36 53.76 1.51
N VAL A 216 -14.94 52.58 1.35
CA VAL A 216 -14.61 51.41 2.19
C VAL A 216 -13.30 50.85 1.67
N PRO A 217 -12.29 50.60 2.52
CA PRO A 217 -11.06 49.93 2.08
C PRO A 217 -11.42 48.56 1.52
N ALA A 218 -11.04 48.33 0.27
CA ALA A 218 -11.20 47.05 -0.40
C ALA A 218 -10.50 45.94 0.42
N ALA A 219 -11.31 45.14 1.09
CA ALA A 219 -10.85 43.86 1.55
C ALA A 219 -10.39 43.09 0.30
N THR A 220 -9.10 42.82 0.22
CA THR A 220 -8.48 41.96 -0.78
C THR A 220 -9.21 40.62 -0.71
N ALA A 221 -10.10 40.37 -1.65
CA ALA A 221 -10.69 39.05 -1.82
C ALA A 221 -9.51 38.07 -1.98
N PRO A 222 -9.50 36.92 -1.29
CA PRO A 222 -8.48 35.91 -1.53
C PRO A 222 -8.54 35.57 -3.01
N THR A 223 -7.44 35.84 -3.72
CA THR A 223 -7.29 35.50 -5.13
C THR A 223 -7.35 33.98 -5.18
N VAL A 224 -8.46 33.42 -5.61
CA VAL A 224 -8.63 31.99 -5.82
C VAL A 224 -7.61 31.59 -6.89
N PRO A 225 -6.70 30.64 -6.60
CA PRO A 225 -5.68 30.25 -7.58
C PRO A 225 -6.35 29.62 -8.78
N SER A 226 -6.09 30.15 -9.97
CA SER A 226 -6.56 29.53 -11.21
C SER A 226 -6.02 28.10 -11.33
N PRO A 227 -6.81 27.10 -11.73
CA PRO A 227 -6.36 25.73 -11.92
C PRO A 227 -5.25 25.60 -12.99
N ARG A 228 -4.98 26.65 -13.73
CA ARG A 228 -3.90 26.74 -14.72
C ARG A 228 -2.55 27.15 -14.14
N THR A 229 -2.49 27.59 -12.87
CA THR A 229 -1.25 28.06 -12.24
C THR A 229 -0.71 26.99 -11.29
N PRO A 230 0.57 26.57 -11.41
CA PRO A 230 1.17 25.66 -10.48
C PRO A 230 1.11 26.22 -9.05
N LEU A 231 0.64 25.39 -8.12
CA LEU A 231 0.44 25.77 -6.73
C LEU A 231 1.06 24.73 -5.80
N VAL A 232 1.74 25.20 -4.77
CA VAL A 232 2.11 24.39 -3.61
C VAL A 232 1.41 24.97 -2.39
N LEU A 233 0.45 24.23 -1.84
CA LEU A 233 -0.31 24.65 -0.66
C LEU A 233 0.00 23.71 0.51
N TYR A 234 0.35 24.30 1.65
CA TYR A 234 0.51 23.60 2.93
C TYR A 234 -0.65 23.95 3.86
N GLY A 235 -1.29 22.94 4.44
CA GLY A 235 -2.39 23.21 5.36
C GLY A 235 -3.19 21.99 5.81
N PRO A 236 -4.18 22.23 6.68
CA PRO A 236 -5.06 21.18 7.19
C PRO A 236 -5.95 20.60 6.07
N ALA A 237 -6.47 19.38 6.31
CA ALA A 237 -7.27 18.65 5.33
C ALA A 237 -8.45 19.45 4.76
N ALA A 238 -9.16 20.24 5.60
CA ALA A 238 -10.29 21.03 5.16
C ALA A 238 -9.93 22.08 4.09
N THR A 239 -8.81 22.79 4.28
CA THR A 239 -8.33 23.79 3.31
C THR A 239 -7.87 23.14 2.02
N ARG A 240 -7.10 22.05 2.12
CA ARG A 240 -6.63 21.29 0.96
C ARG A 240 -7.78 20.73 0.14
N ARG A 241 -8.79 20.16 0.83
CA ARG A 241 -9.99 19.61 0.19
C ARG A 241 -10.74 20.66 -0.63
N ALA A 242 -11.01 21.85 -0.06
CA ALA A 242 -11.70 22.92 -0.78
C ALA A 242 -10.99 23.28 -2.08
N THR A 243 -9.67 23.50 -2.01
CA THR A 243 -8.83 23.80 -3.18
C THR A 243 -8.82 22.64 -4.19
N ALA A 244 -8.77 21.37 -3.71
CA ALA A 244 -8.80 20.21 -4.60
C ALA A 244 -10.14 20.11 -5.35
N VAL A 245 -11.28 20.24 -4.67
CA VAL A 245 -12.63 20.19 -5.26
C VAL A 245 -12.78 21.25 -6.35
N GLU A 246 -12.38 22.49 -6.03
CA GLU A 246 -12.43 23.60 -6.97
C GLU A 246 -11.58 23.33 -8.21
N ALA A 247 -10.32 22.96 -8.03
CA ALA A 247 -9.40 22.67 -9.12
C ALA A 247 -9.88 21.51 -10.02
N ILE A 248 -10.50 20.46 -9.44
CA ILE A 248 -11.08 19.35 -10.19
C ILE A 248 -12.29 19.80 -11.02
N ARG A 249 -13.16 20.62 -10.44
CA ARG A 249 -14.39 21.09 -11.12
C ARG A 249 -14.10 22.08 -12.24
N GLU A 250 -13.12 22.96 -12.06
CA GLU A 250 -12.74 23.99 -13.02
C GLU A 250 -11.79 23.52 -14.12
N ALA A 251 -11.25 22.30 -14.01
CA ALA A 251 -10.36 21.75 -15.02
C ALA A 251 -11.08 21.53 -16.36
N GLU A 252 -10.64 22.22 -17.41
CA GLU A 252 -11.22 22.15 -18.75
C GLU A 252 -10.83 20.87 -19.52
N GLY A 253 -9.63 20.35 -19.25
CA GLY A 253 -9.06 19.16 -19.88
C GLY A 253 -9.08 17.93 -18.99
N PRO A 254 -8.25 16.94 -19.33
CA PRO A 254 -8.12 15.72 -18.52
C PRO A 254 -7.55 16.02 -17.13
N VAL A 255 -7.94 15.20 -16.13
CA VAL A 255 -7.52 15.41 -14.74
C VAL A 255 -6.93 14.14 -14.16
N LEU A 256 -5.77 14.27 -13.52
CA LEU A 256 -5.23 13.27 -12.62
C LEU A 256 -5.41 13.75 -11.17
N VAL A 257 -6.14 12.99 -10.36
CA VAL A 257 -6.33 13.26 -8.92
C VAL A 257 -5.62 12.18 -8.13
N VAL A 258 -4.72 12.59 -7.23
CA VAL A 258 -4.12 11.73 -6.20
C VAL A 258 -4.67 12.18 -4.85
N THR A 259 -5.24 11.29 -4.05
CA THR A 259 -5.80 11.66 -2.75
C THR A 259 -5.90 10.49 -1.77
N SER A 260 -5.88 10.80 -0.48
CA SER A 260 -6.26 9.89 0.59
C SER A 260 -7.73 9.99 0.99
N ASP A 261 -8.47 10.95 0.42
CA ASP A 261 -9.87 11.20 0.75
C ASP A 261 -10.80 10.68 -0.37
N PRO A 262 -11.46 9.52 -0.18
CA PRO A 262 -12.37 8.96 -1.18
C PRO A 262 -13.59 9.85 -1.43
N SER A 263 -13.91 10.76 -0.51
CA SER A 263 -15.03 11.68 -0.69
C SER A 263 -14.77 12.74 -1.77
N LEU A 264 -13.50 13.04 -2.12
CA LEU A 264 -13.18 13.88 -3.28
C LEU A 264 -13.71 13.27 -4.58
N TRP A 265 -13.51 11.95 -4.79
CA TRP A 265 -14.08 11.24 -5.92
C TRP A 265 -15.62 11.30 -5.88
N ALA A 266 -16.22 10.96 -4.75
CA ALA A 266 -17.68 10.92 -4.61
C ALA A 266 -18.34 12.26 -4.93
N GLU A 267 -17.70 13.40 -4.54
CA GLU A 267 -18.22 14.74 -4.74
C GLU A 267 -18.01 15.29 -6.16
N THR A 268 -16.98 14.85 -6.87
CA THR A 268 -16.58 15.46 -8.15
C THR A 268 -16.81 14.58 -9.37
N LYS A 269 -17.05 13.27 -9.18
CA LYS A 269 -17.21 12.29 -10.27
C LYS A 269 -18.33 12.64 -11.25
N ASP A 270 -19.50 13.09 -10.74
CA ASP A 270 -20.69 13.36 -11.59
C ASP A 270 -20.48 14.62 -12.45
N ALA A 271 -19.76 15.61 -11.93
CA ALA A 271 -19.38 16.78 -12.71
C ALA A 271 -18.38 16.41 -13.81
N ARG A 272 -17.39 15.58 -13.49
CA ARG A 272 -16.37 15.14 -14.43
C ARG A 272 -16.90 14.15 -15.48
N ALA A 273 -17.87 13.31 -15.13
CA ALA A 273 -18.49 12.37 -16.06
C ALA A 273 -19.22 13.06 -17.23
N LYS A 274 -19.53 14.36 -17.13
CA LYS A 274 -20.09 15.15 -18.22
C LYS A 274 -19.04 15.58 -19.26
N LEU A 275 -17.76 15.56 -18.89
CA LEU A 275 -16.66 16.00 -19.74
C LEU A 275 -15.90 14.85 -20.40
N GLY A 276 -15.89 13.67 -19.76
CA GLY A 276 -15.20 12.49 -20.26
C GLY A 276 -15.28 11.31 -19.28
N PRO A 277 -14.61 10.19 -19.58
CA PRO A 277 -14.63 9.00 -18.74
C PRO A 277 -14.02 9.28 -17.35
N VAL A 278 -14.61 8.68 -16.31
CA VAL A 278 -14.13 8.77 -14.92
C VAL A 278 -13.60 7.42 -14.50
N LEU A 279 -12.30 7.34 -14.33
CA LEU A 279 -11.58 6.14 -13.93
C LEU A 279 -11.15 6.25 -12.45
N VAL A 280 -11.19 5.13 -11.72
CA VAL A 280 -10.78 5.06 -10.31
C VAL A 280 -9.81 3.89 -10.11
N TYR A 281 -8.58 4.19 -9.75
CA TYR A 281 -7.61 3.20 -9.29
C TYR A 281 -7.54 3.23 -7.77
N ASP A 282 -8.11 2.23 -7.13
CA ASP A 282 -8.26 2.11 -5.69
C ASP A 282 -7.99 0.67 -5.23
N PRO A 283 -6.71 0.28 -5.12
CA PRO A 283 -6.34 -1.07 -4.70
C PRO A 283 -6.68 -1.38 -3.23
N GLY A 284 -6.96 -0.35 -2.43
CA GLY A 284 -7.37 -0.45 -1.03
C GLY A 284 -8.87 -0.60 -0.81
N HIS A 285 -9.68 -0.43 -1.87
CA HIS A 285 -11.16 -0.46 -1.79
C HIS A 285 -11.75 0.61 -0.85
N LEU A 286 -11.19 1.82 -0.88
CA LEU A 286 -11.63 2.96 -0.07
C LEU A 286 -12.88 3.63 -0.67
N CYS A 287 -13.02 3.60 -2.00
CA CYS A 287 -14.18 4.15 -2.70
C CYS A 287 -15.31 3.13 -2.77
N ASP A 288 -16.55 3.61 -2.59
CA ASP A 288 -17.76 2.79 -2.77
C ASP A 288 -18.15 2.74 -4.26
N THR A 289 -17.42 1.93 -5.02
CA THR A 289 -17.70 1.68 -6.45
C THR A 289 -17.36 0.23 -6.80
N PRO A 290 -18.19 -0.43 -7.65
CA PRO A 290 -17.84 -1.73 -8.21
C PRO A 290 -16.80 -1.61 -9.35
N ASP A 291 -16.80 -0.48 -10.06
CA ASP A 291 -15.96 -0.27 -11.24
C ASP A 291 -14.64 0.37 -10.82
N ARG A 292 -13.63 -0.48 -10.66
CA ARG A 292 -12.26 -0.05 -10.39
C ARG A 292 -11.37 -0.37 -11.58
N LEU A 293 -10.53 0.58 -11.93
CA LEU A 293 -9.49 0.39 -12.93
C LEU A 293 -8.47 -0.64 -12.41
N HIS A 294 -8.06 -1.57 -13.25
CA HIS A 294 -6.93 -2.44 -13.00
C HIS A 294 -5.77 -2.04 -13.91
N TRP A 295 -4.56 -2.05 -13.38
CA TRP A 295 -3.38 -1.62 -14.10
C TRP A 295 -2.16 -2.48 -13.76
N ALA A 296 -1.48 -3.02 -14.77
CA ALA A 296 -0.26 -3.78 -14.57
C ALA A 296 0.97 -2.87 -14.57
N PRO A 297 1.79 -2.91 -13.51
CA PRO A 297 3.05 -2.16 -13.48
C PRO A 297 4.05 -2.54 -14.58
N THR A 298 3.85 -3.65 -15.28
CA THR A 298 4.64 -4.06 -16.46
C THR A 298 4.19 -3.41 -17.75
N ASN A 299 3.03 -2.74 -17.79
CA ASN A 299 2.48 -2.14 -18.99
C ASN A 299 3.42 -1.08 -19.56
N GLY A 300 3.80 -1.22 -20.84
CA GLY A 300 4.71 -0.33 -21.55
C GLY A 300 6.19 -0.48 -21.19
N CYS A 301 6.55 -1.41 -20.28
CA CYS A 301 7.94 -1.69 -19.90
C CYS A 301 8.71 -2.50 -20.97
N GLU A 302 8.11 -2.78 -22.14
CA GLU A 302 8.82 -3.23 -23.34
C GLU A 302 9.84 -2.18 -23.82
N GLN A 303 9.63 -0.91 -23.47
CA GLN A 303 10.59 0.17 -23.60
C GLN A 303 11.46 0.24 -22.34
N ALA A 304 12.77 0.10 -22.50
CA ALA A 304 13.72 0.04 -21.38
C ALA A 304 13.71 1.31 -20.51
N ASP A 305 13.49 2.47 -21.12
CA ASP A 305 13.39 3.76 -20.42
C ASP A 305 12.14 3.82 -19.54
N ARG A 306 11.00 3.33 -20.04
CA ARG A 306 9.77 3.22 -19.23
C ARG A 306 9.92 2.22 -18.08
N ALA A 307 10.65 1.14 -18.30
CA ALA A 307 10.96 0.19 -17.25
C ALA A 307 11.84 0.82 -16.16
N ALA A 308 12.79 1.69 -16.53
CA ALA A 308 13.62 2.42 -15.58
C ALA A 308 12.78 3.45 -14.79
N ASP A 309 12.00 4.29 -15.45
CA ASP A 309 11.10 5.27 -14.80
C ASP A 309 10.11 4.56 -13.85
N ARG A 310 9.59 3.42 -14.27
CA ARG A 310 8.67 2.59 -13.47
C ARG A 310 9.35 2.02 -12.22
N ALA A 311 10.58 1.53 -12.34
CA ALA A 311 11.36 1.03 -11.22
C ALA A 311 11.65 2.14 -10.21
N THR A 312 12.06 3.32 -10.67
CA THR A 312 12.27 4.51 -9.85
C THR A 312 10.99 4.89 -9.10
N ALA A 313 9.84 4.91 -9.77
CA ALA A 313 8.56 5.26 -9.17
C ALA A 313 8.08 4.23 -8.14
N LEU A 314 8.22 2.93 -8.42
CA LEU A 314 7.86 1.86 -7.48
C LEU A 314 8.73 1.87 -6.21
N LEU A 315 9.99 2.24 -6.33
CA LEU A 315 10.91 2.28 -5.20
C LEU A 315 10.88 3.61 -4.44
N ALA A 316 10.37 4.69 -5.02
CA ALA A 316 10.39 6.02 -4.42
C ALA A 316 9.90 6.07 -2.97
N PRO A 317 8.76 5.45 -2.59
CA PRO A 317 8.27 5.49 -1.21
C PRO A 317 9.17 4.80 -0.19
N VAL A 318 9.92 3.78 -0.63
CA VAL A 318 10.76 2.95 0.25
C VAL A 318 12.25 3.28 0.13
N ARG A 319 12.64 4.09 -0.86
CA ARG A 319 14.04 4.46 -1.13
C ARG A 319 14.64 5.18 0.08
N PRO A 320 15.77 4.71 0.63
CA PRO A 320 16.48 5.43 1.67
C PRO A 320 17.08 6.73 1.12
N GLN A 321 17.07 7.80 1.93
CA GLN A 321 17.59 9.10 1.52
C GLN A 321 19.05 9.31 1.91
N ALA A 322 19.58 8.46 2.80
CA ALA A 322 20.95 8.55 3.24
C ALA A 322 21.92 8.21 2.09
N ARG A 323 22.95 9.02 1.91
CA ARG A 323 23.95 8.81 0.83
C ARG A 323 24.69 7.48 0.93
N VAL A 324 24.86 6.97 2.14
CA VAL A 324 25.51 5.66 2.39
C VAL A 324 24.72 4.52 1.74
N ASP A 325 23.40 4.64 1.65
CA ASP A 325 22.51 3.61 1.10
C ASP A 325 22.26 3.77 -0.40
N ALA A 326 22.82 4.81 -1.03
CA ALA A 326 22.59 5.12 -2.44
C ALA A 326 22.92 3.92 -3.36
N ALA A 327 24.08 3.29 -3.14
CA ALA A 327 24.50 2.13 -3.95
C ALA A 327 23.57 0.93 -3.82
N THR A 328 22.96 0.72 -2.66
CA THR A 328 21.95 -0.32 -2.42
C THR A 328 20.65 0.02 -3.14
N ALA A 329 20.21 1.27 -3.05
CA ALA A 329 19.02 1.76 -3.73
C ALA A 329 19.16 1.66 -5.26
N ASP A 330 20.31 2.02 -5.81
CA ASP A 330 20.61 1.94 -7.25
C ASP A 330 20.67 0.48 -7.73
N THR A 331 21.16 -0.43 -6.88
CA THR A 331 21.12 -1.88 -7.16
C THR A 331 19.67 -2.38 -7.20
N ALA A 332 18.83 -1.98 -6.24
CA ALA A 332 17.41 -2.33 -6.23
C ALA A 332 16.67 -1.83 -7.49
N GLU A 333 16.96 -0.60 -7.89
CA GLU A 333 16.41 -0.02 -9.12
C GLU A 333 16.87 -0.77 -10.36
N THR A 334 18.14 -1.17 -10.43
CA THR A 334 18.68 -1.99 -11.52
C THR A 334 18.01 -3.36 -11.59
N LEU A 335 17.84 -4.05 -10.47
CA LEU A 335 17.13 -5.34 -10.40
C LEU A 335 15.70 -5.17 -10.92
N LEU A 336 14.97 -4.19 -10.38
CA LEU A 336 13.57 -4.01 -10.68
C LEU A 336 13.31 -3.59 -12.13
N ARG A 337 14.10 -2.66 -12.69
CA ARG A 337 13.98 -2.26 -14.11
C ARG A 337 14.22 -3.43 -15.06
N CYS A 338 15.21 -4.28 -14.76
CA CYS A 338 15.50 -5.45 -15.58
C CYS A 338 14.38 -6.49 -15.50
N TRP A 339 13.82 -6.73 -14.32
CA TRP A 339 12.70 -7.66 -14.16
C TRP A 339 11.41 -7.15 -14.81
N LEU A 340 11.10 -5.86 -14.69
CA LEU A 340 9.95 -5.25 -15.38
C LEU A 340 10.08 -5.38 -16.89
N HIS A 341 11.25 -5.04 -17.45
CA HIS A 341 11.51 -5.16 -18.89
C HIS A 341 11.44 -6.61 -19.36
N ALA A 342 12.06 -7.55 -18.64
CA ALA A 342 12.01 -8.96 -18.97
C ALA A 342 10.58 -9.52 -18.97
N ALA A 343 9.77 -9.14 -17.99
CA ALA A 343 8.38 -9.55 -17.91
C ALA A 343 7.54 -8.96 -19.07
N ALA A 344 7.74 -7.68 -19.38
CA ALA A 344 6.99 -7.00 -20.42
C ALA A 344 7.29 -7.57 -21.82
N VAL A 345 8.56 -7.76 -22.18
CA VAL A 345 8.92 -8.26 -23.53
C VAL A 345 8.43 -9.69 -23.75
N ASP A 346 8.35 -10.51 -22.70
CA ASP A 346 7.88 -11.89 -22.76
C ASP A 346 6.35 -12.02 -22.47
N GLY A 347 5.65 -10.90 -22.29
CA GLY A 347 4.20 -10.87 -22.03
C GLY A 347 3.81 -11.50 -20.70
N ARG A 348 4.68 -11.49 -19.71
CA ARG A 348 4.42 -12.07 -18.40
C ARG A 348 3.68 -11.11 -17.46
N PRO A 349 2.77 -11.61 -16.64
CA PRO A 349 2.05 -10.78 -15.69
C PRO A 349 2.97 -10.27 -14.57
N PHE A 350 2.60 -9.14 -13.96
CA PHE A 350 3.37 -8.50 -12.89
C PHE A 350 3.67 -9.43 -11.69
N ARG A 351 2.81 -10.40 -11.41
CA ARG A 351 3.07 -11.45 -10.40
C ARG A 351 4.39 -12.20 -10.63
N GLN A 352 4.89 -12.26 -11.87
CA GLN A 352 6.17 -12.89 -12.16
C GLN A 352 7.34 -12.01 -11.69
N VAL A 353 7.25 -10.70 -11.86
CA VAL A 353 8.22 -9.74 -11.30
C VAL A 353 8.29 -9.87 -9.78
N HIS A 354 7.14 -9.94 -9.12
CA HIS A 354 7.06 -10.19 -7.68
C HIS A 354 7.74 -11.51 -7.28
N ARG A 355 7.56 -12.59 -8.05
CA ARG A 355 8.20 -13.88 -7.80
C ARG A 355 9.73 -13.80 -7.90
N TRP A 356 10.24 -13.09 -8.92
CA TRP A 356 11.68 -12.86 -9.06
C TRP A 356 12.25 -12.01 -7.92
N ALA A 357 11.54 -10.99 -7.50
CA ALA A 357 11.91 -10.16 -6.34
C ALA A 357 11.98 -10.98 -5.04
N MET A 358 11.12 -11.99 -4.88
CA MET A 358 11.15 -12.92 -3.75
C MET A 358 12.26 -13.98 -3.85
N GLY A 359 13.15 -13.91 -4.84
CA GLY A 359 14.27 -14.83 -5.04
C GLY A 359 13.93 -16.08 -5.88
N GLY A 360 12.67 -16.22 -6.31
CA GLY A 360 12.25 -17.39 -7.13
C GLY A 360 12.72 -17.26 -8.57
N ASN A 361 13.65 -18.13 -9.01
CA ASN A 361 14.09 -18.22 -10.41
C ASN A 361 14.63 -16.92 -11.04
N ALA A 362 15.35 -16.09 -10.30
CA ALA A 362 15.86 -14.79 -10.77
C ALA A 362 16.71 -14.91 -12.06
N HIS A 363 17.40 -16.05 -12.27
CA HIS A 363 18.17 -16.32 -13.50
C HIS A 363 17.31 -16.53 -14.75
N GLU A 364 16.02 -16.80 -14.59
CA GLU A 364 15.07 -16.87 -15.72
C GLU A 364 14.98 -15.52 -16.43
N ALA A 365 14.90 -14.42 -15.68
CA ALA A 365 14.88 -13.08 -16.26
C ALA A 365 16.17 -12.76 -17.03
N VAL A 366 17.35 -13.20 -16.54
CA VAL A 366 18.62 -13.05 -17.28
C VAL A 366 18.58 -13.79 -18.61
N ARG A 367 18.07 -15.04 -18.61
CA ARG A 367 17.93 -15.83 -19.83
C ARG A 367 16.99 -15.17 -20.82
N LEU A 368 15.82 -14.68 -20.37
CA LEU A 368 14.87 -13.95 -21.21
C LEU A 368 15.52 -12.72 -21.85
N LEU A 369 16.22 -11.91 -21.08
CA LEU A 369 16.91 -10.72 -21.59
C LEU A 369 18.05 -11.04 -22.58
N ARG A 370 18.63 -12.24 -22.52
CA ARG A 370 19.66 -12.69 -23.48
C ARG A 370 19.08 -13.21 -24.80
N THR A 371 17.91 -13.85 -24.74
CA THR A 371 17.38 -14.60 -25.89
C THR A 371 16.22 -13.89 -26.59
N HIS A 372 15.48 -13.04 -25.89
CA HIS A 372 14.29 -12.41 -26.47
C HIS A 372 14.67 -11.30 -27.45
N PRO A 373 14.15 -11.30 -28.70
CA PRO A 373 14.56 -10.38 -29.75
C PRO A 373 14.21 -8.91 -29.47
N LYS A 374 13.21 -8.64 -28.60
CA LYS A 374 12.80 -7.29 -28.19
C LYS A 374 13.52 -6.81 -26.92
N ALA A 375 14.36 -7.64 -26.31
CA ALA A 375 15.08 -7.23 -25.11
C ALA A 375 16.12 -6.16 -25.44
N ALA A 376 16.14 -5.11 -24.62
CA ALA A 376 17.12 -4.03 -24.80
C ALA A 376 18.55 -4.55 -24.55
N PRO A 377 19.52 -4.17 -25.38
CA PRO A 377 20.89 -4.63 -25.26
C PRO A 377 21.51 -4.18 -23.93
N GLY A 378 22.36 -5.03 -23.34
CA GLY A 378 23.07 -4.74 -22.10
C GLY A 378 22.31 -5.03 -20.80
N LEU A 379 20.96 -5.10 -20.79
CA LEU A 379 20.18 -5.34 -19.57
C LEU A 379 20.43 -6.73 -18.96
N ALA A 380 20.70 -7.75 -19.78
CA ALA A 380 21.06 -9.08 -19.29
C ALA A 380 22.35 -9.05 -18.45
N GLY A 381 23.37 -8.37 -18.94
CA GLY A 381 24.65 -8.23 -18.23
C GLY A 381 24.52 -7.38 -16.96
N LEU A 382 23.71 -6.31 -17.00
CA LEU A 382 23.42 -5.48 -15.83
C LEU A 382 22.69 -6.29 -14.73
N LEU A 383 21.68 -7.08 -15.11
CA LEU A 383 20.94 -7.92 -14.17
C LEU A 383 21.87 -9.00 -13.58
N GLU A 384 22.65 -9.66 -14.41
CA GLU A 384 23.59 -10.68 -13.95
C GLU A 384 24.63 -10.11 -12.99
N SER A 385 25.21 -8.95 -13.31
CA SER A 385 26.14 -8.23 -12.43
C SER A 385 25.49 -7.86 -11.08
N ALA A 386 24.22 -7.40 -11.10
CA ALA A 386 23.49 -7.08 -9.88
C ALA A 386 23.18 -8.33 -9.03
N LEU A 387 22.90 -9.48 -9.67
CA LEU A 387 22.62 -10.75 -9.00
C LEU A 387 23.87 -11.46 -8.47
N THR A 388 25.03 -11.25 -9.09
CA THR A 388 26.31 -11.90 -8.72
C THR A 388 27.24 -10.97 -7.92
N GLY A 389 26.88 -9.71 -7.75
CA GLY A 389 27.64 -8.73 -6.97
C GLY A 389 27.72 -9.06 -5.48
N HIS A 390 28.27 -8.13 -4.69
CA HIS A 390 28.40 -8.27 -3.24
C HIS A 390 27.11 -8.75 -2.58
N SER A 391 27.17 -9.90 -1.89
CA SER A 391 25.98 -10.58 -1.33
C SER A 391 25.16 -9.68 -0.42
N GLU A 392 25.81 -8.94 0.48
CA GLU A 392 25.14 -8.04 1.42
C GLU A 392 24.35 -6.92 0.70
N ARG A 393 24.99 -6.25 -0.27
CA ARG A 393 24.32 -5.19 -1.05
C ARG A 393 23.15 -5.75 -1.85
N ARG A 394 23.33 -6.91 -2.47
CA ARG A 394 22.26 -7.60 -3.22
C ARG A 394 21.09 -7.94 -2.31
N GLU A 395 21.34 -8.52 -1.12
CA GLU A 395 20.30 -8.89 -0.17
C GLU A 395 19.53 -7.67 0.34
N MET A 396 20.22 -6.59 0.70
CA MET A 396 19.58 -5.33 1.08
C MET A 396 18.77 -4.70 -0.08
N ALA A 397 19.30 -4.75 -1.32
CA ALA A 397 18.59 -4.27 -2.50
C ALA A 397 17.33 -5.10 -2.78
N GLN A 398 17.43 -6.42 -2.63
CA GLN A 398 16.30 -7.33 -2.77
C GLN A 398 15.25 -7.10 -1.67
N GLU A 399 15.67 -6.84 -0.43
CA GLU A 399 14.77 -6.49 0.67
C GLU A 399 13.99 -5.18 0.37
N LEU A 400 14.62 -4.18 -0.25
CA LEU A 400 13.93 -2.96 -0.68
C LEU A 400 12.83 -3.28 -1.71
N THR A 401 13.10 -4.14 -2.69
CA THR A 401 12.10 -4.54 -3.69
C THR A 401 10.96 -5.36 -3.07
N ILE A 402 11.26 -6.27 -2.14
CA ILE A 402 10.26 -7.04 -1.39
C ILE A 402 9.37 -6.10 -0.58
N ARG A 403 9.96 -5.08 0.06
CA ARG A 403 9.22 -4.09 0.84
C ARG A 403 8.29 -3.26 -0.04
N ALA A 404 8.74 -2.83 -1.22
CA ALA A 404 7.91 -2.12 -2.19
C ALA A 404 6.69 -2.96 -2.65
N PHE A 405 6.82 -4.28 -2.65
CA PHE A 405 5.79 -5.22 -3.06
C PHE A 405 4.99 -5.83 -1.91
N GLY A 406 5.18 -5.38 -0.68
CA GLY A 406 4.52 -5.93 0.50
C GLY A 406 2.99 -5.98 0.42
N ALA A 407 2.37 -4.98 -0.23
CA ALA A 407 0.93 -4.92 -0.43
C ALA A 407 0.38 -6.03 -1.36
N LEU A 408 1.21 -6.66 -2.20
CA LEU A 408 0.80 -7.76 -3.06
C LEU A 408 0.44 -9.05 -2.29
N SER A 409 0.63 -9.08 -0.98
CA SER A 409 0.06 -10.12 -0.10
C SER A 409 -1.48 -10.08 -0.08
N SER A 410 -2.09 -8.90 -0.25
CA SER A 410 -3.54 -8.71 -0.38
C SER A 410 -4.05 -9.22 -1.73
N VAL A 411 -5.23 -9.88 -1.71
CA VAL A 411 -5.91 -10.34 -2.95
C VAL A 411 -6.34 -9.13 -3.78
N HIS A 412 -6.94 -8.13 -3.17
CA HIS A 412 -7.44 -6.94 -3.85
C HIS A 412 -6.33 -6.16 -4.57
N VAL A 413 -5.17 -6.02 -3.92
CA VAL A 413 -4.00 -5.35 -4.54
C VAL A 413 -3.45 -6.16 -5.71
N ARG A 414 -3.44 -7.50 -5.62
CA ARG A 414 -3.03 -8.34 -6.77
C ARG A 414 -4.01 -8.25 -7.93
N ASP A 415 -5.31 -8.22 -7.64
CA ASP A 415 -6.34 -8.08 -8.66
C ASP A 415 -6.24 -6.71 -9.34
N ALA A 416 -6.00 -5.63 -8.58
CA ALA A 416 -5.74 -4.29 -9.11
C ALA A 416 -4.52 -4.23 -10.06
N CYS A 417 -3.57 -5.18 -9.95
CA CYS A 417 -2.41 -5.31 -10.85
C CYS A 417 -2.68 -6.22 -12.07
N THR A 418 -3.92 -6.67 -12.29
CA THR A 418 -4.27 -7.62 -13.35
C THR A 418 -5.35 -7.02 -14.26
N PRO A 419 -4.97 -6.11 -15.19
CA PRO A 419 -5.92 -5.44 -16.06
C PRO A 419 -6.54 -6.40 -17.06
N ASN A 420 -7.78 -6.14 -17.41
CA ASN A 420 -8.40 -6.67 -18.60
C ASN A 420 -8.12 -5.76 -19.81
N ARG A 421 -8.58 -6.15 -21.01
CA ARG A 421 -8.37 -5.37 -22.23
C ARG A 421 -9.06 -4.00 -22.19
N ALA A 422 -10.22 -3.92 -21.55
CA ALA A 422 -10.98 -2.67 -21.46
C ALA A 422 -10.27 -1.65 -20.56
N ASP A 423 -9.70 -2.09 -19.44
CA ASP A 423 -8.92 -1.25 -18.54
C ASP A 423 -7.71 -0.59 -19.25
N ALA A 424 -6.97 -1.38 -20.03
CA ALA A 424 -5.81 -0.89 -20.76
C ALA A 424 -6.21 0.18 -21.80
N LEU A 425 -7.30 -0.06 -22.55
CA LEU A 425 -7.81 0.91 -23.54
C LEU A 425 -8.32 2.18 -22.86
N ALA A 426 -9.07 2.05 -21.75
CA ALA A 426 -9.59 3.20 -21.02
C ALA A 426 -8.48 4.09 -20.46
N LEU A 427 -7.40 3.51 -19.95
CA LEU A 427 -6.26 4.27 -19.45
C LEU A 427 -5.47 4.96 -20.58
N ASP A 428 -5.36 4.33 -21.74
CA ASP A 428 -4.66 4.92 -22.89
C ASP A 428 -5.43 6.08 -23.53
N SER A 429 -6.77 6.06 -23.47
CA SER A 429 -7.65 7.03 -24.12
C SER A 429 -8.14 8.17 -23.23
N PHE A 430 -8.19 7.99 -21.88
CA PHE A 430 -8.85 8.96 -20.99
C PHE A 430 -8.32 10.39 -21.14
N ALA A 431 -7.02 10.55 -21.37
CA ALA A 431 -6.41 11.86 -21.53
C ALA A 431 -6.84 12.56 -22.82
N ASN A 432 -7.05 11.81 -23.90
CA ASN A 432 -7.55 12.33 -25.19
C ASN A 432 -9.05 12.64 -25.14
N GLU A 433 -9.78 11.94 -24.29
CA GLU A 433 -11.24 12.08 -24.13
C GLU A 433 -11.65 13.11 -23.06
N GLY A 434 -10.70 13.89 -22.52
CA GLY A 434 -10.96 14.86 -21.44
C GLY A 434 -11.36 14.20 -20.10
N GLY A 435 -11.03 12.93 -19.95
CA GLY A 435 -11.41 12.11 -18.81
C GLY A 435 -10.72 12.49 -17.50
N SER A 436 -11.08 11.78 -16.44
CA SER A 436 -10.54 11.97 -15.11
C SER A 436 -10.08 10.65 -14.53
N LEU A 437 -8.86 10.61 -13.99
CA LEU A 437 -8.33 9.45 -13.27
C LEU A 437 -8.13 9.81 -11.80
N TYR A 438 -8.80 9.08 -10.92
CA TYR A 438 -8.63 9.18 -9.47
C TYR A 438 -7.75 8.03 -8.99
N VAL A 439 -6.62 8.38 -8.37
CA VAL A 439 -5.68 7.47 -7.73
C VAL A 439 -5.86 7.63 -6.23
N VAL A 440 -6.56 6.67 -5.62
CA VAL A 440 -6.99 6.76 -4.22
C VAL A 440 -6.23 5.75 -3.38
N GLY A 441 -5.70 6.16 -2.25
CA GLY A 441 -4.96 5.28 -1.36
C GLY A 441 -4.89 5.77 0.07
N GLU A 442 -4.51 4.87 0.96
CA GLU A 442 -4.31 5.19 2.36
C GLU A 442 -3.18 6.22 2.54
N SER A 443 -3.37 7.11 3.52
CA SER A 443 -2.34 8.04 3.92
C SER A 443 -1.32 7.36 4.84
N ILE A 444 -0.07 7.24 4.38
CA ILE A 444 1.00 6.54 5.07
C ILE A 444 2.12 7.51 5.46
N GLU A 445 2.34 7.67 6.77
CA GLU A 445 3.35 8.58 7.31
C GLU A 445 4.76 7.98 7.26
N THR A 446 4.89 6.67 7.41
CA THR A 446 6.17 5.97 7.48
C THR A 446 6.29 4.90 6.38
N PRO A 447 6.35 5.29 5.10
CA PRO A 447 6.34 4.32 4.00
C PRO A 447 7.56 3.40 3.96
N ARG A 448 8.67 3.80 4.58
CA ARG A 448 9.89 2.97 4.64
C ARG A 448 9.74 1.70 5.46
N SER A 449 8.83 1.67 6.43
CA SER A 449 8.54 0.49 7.25
C SER A 449 7.35 -0.33 6.74
N GLY A 450 6.34 0.34 6.16
CA GLY A 450 5.13 -0.29 5.63
C GLY A 450 4.48 0.60 4.58
N PRO A 451 4.88 0.45 3.30
CA PRO A 451 4.42 1.37 2.25
C PRO A 451 2.99 1.11 1.77
N GLY A 452 2.34 0.01 2.21
CA GLY A 452 1.03 -0.36 1.68
C GLY A 452 1.00 -0.42 0.15
N ALA A 453 -0.04 0.11 -0.46
CA ALA A 453 -0.19 0.22 -1.91
C ALA A 453 0.52 1.45 -2.52
N MET A 454 1.13 2.33 -1.71
CA MET A 454 1.78 3.57 -2.16
C MET A 454 2.76 3.38 -3.34
N PRO A 455 3.61 2.33 -3.42
CA PRO A 455 4.47 2.10 -4.58
C PRO A 455 3.71 1.95 -5.89
N LEU A 456 2.56 1.28 -5.88
CA LEU A 456 1.71 1.09 -7.06
C LEU A 456 1.02 2.39 -7.46
N LEU A 457 0.51 3.15 -6.49
CA LEU A 457 -0.11 4.46 -6.71
C LEU A 457 0.90 5.45 -7.29
N THR A 458 2.11 5.49 -6.73
CA THR A 458 3.21 6.33 -7.22
C THR A 458 3.60 5.95 -8.65
N ALA A 459 3.68 4.66 -8.94
CA ALA A 459 4.06 4.18 -10.27
C ALA A 459 3.00 4.49 -11.33
N LEU A 460 1.70 4.32 -11.02
CA LEU A 460 0.62 4.68 -11.94
C LEU A 460 0.56 6.19 -12.17
N ALA A 461 0.55 7.00 -11.10
CA ALA A 461 0.51 8.45 -11.23
C ALA A 461 1.71 9.00 -12.02
N SER A 462 2.91 8.44 -11.78
CA SER A 462 4.12 8.79 -12.55
C SER A 462 4.00 8.41 -14.03
N ASP A 463 3.43 7.23 -14.34
CA ASP A 463 3.24 6.77 -15.73
C ASP A 463 2.27 7.69 -16.50
N VAL A 464 1.18 8.10 -15.85
CA VAL A 464 0.21 9.05 -16.43
C VAL A 464 0.85 10.41 -16.71
N VAL A 465 1.67 10.92 -15.78
CA VAL A 465 2.41 12.17 -15.98
C VAL A 465 3.39 12.05 -17.15
N GLU A 466 4.14 10.97 -17.23
CA GLU A 466 5.07 10.75 -18.35
C GLU A 466 4.34 10.49 -19.67
N HIS A 467 3.15 9.90 -19.63
CA HIS A 467 2.28 9.80 -20.80
C HIS A 467 1.88 11.20 -21.29
N GLY A 468 1.43 12.08 -20.41
CA GLY A 468 1.13 13.47 -20.73
C GLY A 468 2.33 14.23 -21.31
N ARG A 469 3.53 14.04 -20.75
CA ARG A 469 4.78 14.62 -21.32
C ARG A 469 5.08 14.12 -22.72
N ARG A 470 4.91 12.83 -22.97
CA ARG A 470 5.09 12.26 -24.31
C ARG A 470 4.06 12.77 -25.31
N MET A 471 2.81 12.98 -24.88
CA MET A 471 1.77 13.60 -25.70
C MET A 471 2.15 15.04 -26.03
N ALA A 472 2.56 15.84 -25.04
CA ALA A 472 3.03 17.21 -25.23
C ALA A 472 4.20 17.28 -26.22
N ALA A 473 5.19 16.41 -26.09
CA ALA A 473 6.35 16.35 -26.98
C ALA A 473 6.01 15.98 -28.44
N ARG A 474 4.86 15.34 -28.68
CA ARG A 474 4.35 14.99 -30.03
C ARG A 474 3.47 16.08 -30.62
N SER A 475 2.97 17.02 -29.80
CA SER A 475 2.18 18.16 -30.25
C SER A 475 3.08 19.16 -31.00
N SER A 476 2.52 19.86 -31.98
CA SER A 476 3.21 20.92 -32.73
C SER A 476 3.78 22.02 -31.86
N ASP A 477 3.07 22.32 -30.74
CA ASP A 477 3.41 23.43 -29.87
C ASP A 477 4.23 22.98 -28.64
N GLY A 478 4.57 21.70 -28.54
CA GLY A 478 5.31 21.12 -27.44
C GLY A 478 4.51 21.08 -26.11
N ARG A 479 3.19 21.25 -26.17
CA ARG A 479 2.30 21.29 -25.00
C ARG A 479 0.98 20.58 -25.25
N LEU A 480 0.33 20.15 -24.17
CA LEU A 480 -1.05 19.64 -24.22
C LEU A 480 -2.05 20.79 -24.36
N ASP A 481 -3.04 20.61 -25.23
CA ASP A 481 -4.18 21.49 -25.41
C ASP A 481 -5.44 20.62 -25.66
N PRO A 482 -6.45 20.64 -24.77
CA PRO A 482 -6.48 21.33 -23.49
C PRO A 482 -5.44 20.77 -22.48
N PRO A 483 -4.97 21.60 -21.52
CA PRO A 483 -3.97 21.16 -20.54
C PRO A 483 -4.52 20.12 -19.59
N MET A 484 -3.67 19.17 -19.19
CA MET A 484 -3.97 18.19 -18.13
C MET A 484 -3.74 18.85 -16.76
N THR A 485 -4.74 18.80 -15.90
CA THR A 485 -4.65 19.28 -14.53
C THR A 485 -4.26 18.14 -13.59
N LEU A 486 -3.19 18.34 -12.79
CA LEU A 486 -2.70 17.40 -11.80
C LEU A 486 -3.07 17.92 -10.40
N VAL A 487 -4.07 17.32 -9.77
CA VAL A 487 -4.51 17.64 -8.39
C VAL A 487 -3.94 16.59 -7.45
N LEU A 488 -2.88 16.94 -6.76
CA LEU A 488 -2.07 16.04 -5.96
C LEU A 488 -2.30 16.31 -4.46
N ASP A 489 -3.43 15.84 -3.91
CA ASP A 489 -3.78 15.99 -2.50
C ASP A 489 -3.12 14.91 -1.65
N ASP A 490 -2.48 15.35 -0.56
CA ASP A 490 -1.71 14.52 0.37
C ASP A 490 -0.63 13.67 -0.32
N VAL A 491 -0.11 14.19 -1.43
CA VAL A 491 0.73 13.43 -2.36
C VAL A 491 1.96 12.79 -1.70
N ALA A 492 2.53 13.42 -0.68
CA ALA A 492 3.68 12.89 0.05
C ALA A 492 3.35 11.63 0.85
N ALA A 493 2.09 11.46 1.26
CA ALA A 493 1.62 10.33 2.06
C ALA A 493 0.84 9.28 1.25
N VAL A 494 0.47 9.59 -0.01
CA VAL A 494 -0.32 8.68 -0.87
C VAL A 494 0.50 8.17 -2.05
N ALA A 495 1.15 9.07 -2.79
CA ALA A 495 1.91 8.74 -3.98
C ALA A 495 3.02 9.77 -4.22
N PRO A 496 4.18 9.69 -3.56
CA PRO A 496 5.27 10.65 -3.70
C PRO A 496 5.93 10.53 -5.09
N LEU A 497 5.46 11.35 -6.04
CA LEU A 497 6.01 11.37 -7.40
C LEU A 497 7.48 11.84 -7.36
N PRO A 498 8.45 11.04 -7.89
CA PRO A 498 9.86 11.42 -7.86
C PRO A 498 10.16 12.74 -8.58
N ARG A 499 9.44 13.00 -9.67
CA ARG A 499 9.63 14.20 -10.52
C ARG A 499 8.71 15.38 -10.15
N LEU A 500 8.05 15.36 -8.99
CA LEU A 500 7.19 16.48 -8.56
C LEU A 500 7.91 17.84 -8.55
N PRO A 501 9.17 17.97 -8.09
CA PRO A 501 9.89 19.24 -8.16
C PRO A 501 10.04 19.77 -9.59
N ASP A 502 10.26 18.90 -10.57
CA ASP A 502 10.38 19.27 -11.99
C ASP A 502 9.03 19.67 -12.59
N LEU A 503 7.96 18.97 -12.23
CA LEU A 503 6.59 19.27 -12.64
C LEU A 503 6.17 20.66 -12.20
N LEU A 504 6.45 21.02 -10.95
CA LEU A 504 6.12 22.34 -10.41
C LEU A 504 6.90 23.46 -11.07
N ARG A 505 8.14 23.21 -11.54
CA ARG A 505 9.00 24.19 -12.19
C ARG A 505 8.65 24.39 -13.67
N SER A 506 8.40 23.32 -14.40
CA SER A 506 8.31 23.33 -15.86
C SER A 506 7.09 22.61 -16.46
N GLY A 507 6.28 21.93 -15.65
CA GLY A 507 5.12 21.19 -16.16
C GLY A 507 4.11 22.07 -16.88
N GLN A 508 3.92 23.30 -16.42
CA GLN A 508 2.97 24.24 -17.04
C GLN A 508 3.29 24.57 -18.49
N THR A 509 4.57 24.69 -18.84
CA THR A 509 4.98 24.95 -20.24
C THR A 509 4.65 23.78 -21.16
N GLN A 510 4.53 22.57 -20.61
CA GLN A 510 4.13 21.37 -21.30
C GLN A 510 2.61 21.10 -21.26
N GLY A 511 1.84 22.02 -20.66
CA GLY A 511 0.40 21.82 -20.46
C GLY A 511 0.04 20.83 -19.34
N LEU A 512 0.93 20.67 -18.35
CA LEU A 512 0.72 19.88 -17.14
C LEU A 512 0.58 20.82 -15.94
N ALA A 513 -0.61 21.36 -15.73
CA ALA A 513 -0.90 22.27 -14.62
C ALA A 513 -0.93 21.49 -13.30
N THR A 514 0.03 21.74 -12.41
CA THR A 514 0.25 20.94 -11.20
C THR A 514 -0.11 21.72 -9.93
N ILE A 515 -1.01 21.14 -9.12
CA ILE A 515 -1.44 21.64 -7.81
C ILE A 515 -1.04 20.59 -6.78
N ALA A 516 -0.03 20.87 -5.97
CA ALA A 516 0.46 20.01 -4.92
C ALA A 516 -0.05 20.49 -3.55
N LEU A 517 -0.86 19.68 -2.89
CA LEU A 517 -1.48 19.94 -1.61
C LEU A 517 -0.85 19.03 -0.55
N LEU A 518 -0.21 19.61 0.45
CA LEU A 518 0.58 18.92 1.46
C LEU A 518 0.18 19.35 2.86
N ARG A 519 0.45 18.53 3.85
CA ARG A 519 0.14 18.86 5.25
C ARG A 519 1.11 19.89 5.81
N SER A 520 2.41 19.71 5.53
CA SER A 520 3.45 20.59 6.03
C SER A 520 4.70 20.60 5.15
N PRO A 521 5.56 21.62 5.25
CA PRO A 521 6.87 21.64 4.60
C PRO A 521 7.79 20.50 5.05
N GLU A 522 7.65 20.02 6.29
CA GLU A 522 8.42 18.90 6.85
C GLU A 522 8.09 17.60 6.14
N GLN A 523 6.79 17.36 5.89
CA GLN A 523 6.32 16.22 5.11
C GLN A 523 6.91 16.26 3.69
N ALA A 524 6.95 17.41 3.05
CA ALA A 524 7.58 17.56 1.74
C ALA A 524 9.08 17.22 1.78
N ARG A 525 9.83 17.75 2.76
CA ARG A 525 11.27 17.46 2.91
C ARG A 525 11.58 15.99 3.21
N SER A 526 10.64 15.26 3.80
CA SER A 526 10.81 13.82 4.07
C SER A 526 10.78 12.98 2.79
N GLN A 527 10.20 13.49 1.70
CA GLN A 527 10.07 12.79 0.42
C GLN A 527 11.02 13.36 -0.64
N TRP A 528 11.16 14.68 -0.72
CA TRP A 528 11.98 15.35 -1.72
C TRP A 528 13.12 16.13 -1.06
N THR A 529 14.35 15.84 -1.47
CA THR A 529 15.54 16.60 -1.02
C THR A 529 15.57 18.02 -1.58
N GLN A 530 14.93 18.25 -2.73
CA GLN A 530 14.76 19.56 -3.34
C GLN A 530 13.55 20.26 -2.76
N GLN A 531 13.67 21.57 -2.51
CA GLN A 531 12.54 22.38 -2.07
C GLN A 531 11.50 22.47 -3.21
N LEU A 532 10.23 22.21 -2.86
CA LEU A 532 9.13 22.37 -3.80
C LEU A 532 8.91 23.86 -4.03
N ARG A 533 9.13 24.31 -5.26
CA ARG A 533 8.92 25.71 -5.70
C ARG A 533 8.18 25.72 -7.02
N THR A 534 7.30 26.68 -7.20
CA THR A 534 6.65 26.96 -8.48
C THR A 534 7.47 27.96 -9.29
N ALA A 535 7.27 28.01 -10.61
CA ALA A 535 7.92 29.02 -11.47
C ALA A 535 7.60 30.47 -11.05
N SER A 536 6.46 30.70 -10.38
CA SER A 536 6.04 32.03 -9.90
C SER A 536 6.74 32.47 -8.62
N THR A 537 7.52 31.60 -7.96
CA THR A 537 8.25 31.90 -6.71
C THR A 537 9.75 32.11 -6.94
N LEU A 538 10.18 32.18 -8.20
CA LEU A 538 11.50 32.61 -8.63
C LEU A 538 11.46 34.12 -8.89
#